data_85479fb0735a9797b408dfaeab8db350
#
_entry.id   85479fb0735a9797b408dfaeab8db350
#
_cell.length_a   1.000
_cell.length_b   1.000
_cell.length_c   1.000
_cell.angle_alpha   90.00
_cell.angle_beta   90.00
_cell.angle_gamma   90.00
#
_symmetry.space_group_name_H-M   'P 1'
#
loop_
_entity.id
_entity.type
_entity.pdbx_description
1 polymer ?
#
loop_
_entity_poly.entity_id
_entity_poly.type
_entity_poly.pdbx_seq_one_letter_code
_entity_poly.pdbx_strand_id
1 'polypeptide(L)'
;MELRSQAVRKLAPENDPLKIGMGWKVDDLAKPQIMVESTFGDSHPGSAHLDQFVKEAVQAVNTHGGKAARYFATDMCDGIAQGHDGINYSLPHRDAIVNLVEAQANATVYDGGVFIASCDKSMPAMLMSIGRLKDMSAIVVTGGVMEAHTLPKEYVVNDPACAINELLTLEQIGKFDAWEKTGVIPNSQLDYYKHN
;
A
#
# COMPACT_ATOMS: atom_id res chain seq x y z
N MET A 1 23.08 -15.26 18.46
CA MET A 1 22.42 -14.02 18.96
C MET A 1 21.00 -14.41 19.32
N GLU A 2 20.52 -13.97 20.48
CA GLU A 2 19.14 -14.25 20.91
C GLU A 2 18.16 -13.40 20.08
N LEU A 3 17.03 -13.98 19.69
CA LEU A 3 15.96 -13.27 19.02
C LEU A 3 15.32 -12.25 19.97
N ARG A 4 15.03 -11.05 19.48
CA ARG A 4 14.40 -9.96 20.26
C ARG A 4 13.05 -10.38 20.82
N SER A 5 12.24 -11.06 20.02
CA SER A 5 10.95 -11.60 20.44
C SER A 5 11.07 -12.57 21.59
N GLN A 6 12.11 -13.40 21.61
CA GLN A 6 12.35 -14.37 22.69
C GLN A 6 12.85 -13.69 23.97
N ALA A 7 13.65 -12.66 23.85
CA ALA A 7 14.09 -11.86 25.00
C ALA A 7 12.89 -11.21 25.70
N VAL A 8 11.97 -10.62 24.93
CA VAL A 8 10.74 -10.00 25.48
C VAL A 8 9.84 -11.04 26.15
N ARG A 9 9.69 -12.25 25.60
CA ARG A 9 8.90 -13.33 26.22
C ARG A 9 9.43 -13.73 27.59
N LYS A 10 10.73 -13.65 27.82
CA LYS A 10 11.33 -13.90 29.16
C LYS A 10 11.00 -12.81 30.14
N LEU A 11 10.91 -11.56 29.69
CA LEU A 11 10.58 -10.39 30.52
C LEU A 11 9.10 -10.30 30.84
N ALA A 12 8.24 -10.69 29.88
CA ALA A 12 6.80 -10.53 29.93
C ALA A 12 6.12 -11.82 29.43
N PRO A 13 6.09 -12.89 30.24
CA PRO A 13 5.53 -14.19 29.83
C PRO A 13 4.02 -14.13 29.52
N GLU A 14 3.32 -13.13 30.00
CA GLU A 14 1.90 -12.86 29.66
C GLU A 14 1.66 -12.57 28.18
N ASN A 15 2.69 -12.32 27.39
CA ASN A 15 2.58 -12.19 25.94
C ASN A 15 2.14 -13.51 25.27
N ASP A 16 2.53 -14.65 25.82
CA ASP A 16 2.24 -15.96 25.22
C ASP A 16 0.75 -16.28 25.17
N PRO A 17 -0.03 -16.19 26.27
CA PRO A 17 -1.49 -16.41 26.20
C PRO A 17 -2.22 -15.40 25.31
N LEU A 18 -1.75 -14.16 25.19
CA LEU A 18 -2.34 -13.17 24.27
C LEU A 18 -2.13 -13.59 22.81
N LYS A 19 -0.95 -14.07 22.45
CA LYS A 19 -0.67 -14.57 21.11
C LYS A 19 -1.46 -15.86 20.80
N ILE A 20 -1.58 -16.78 21.75
CA ILE A 20 -2.43 -17.96 21.62
C ILE A 20 -3.89 -17.54 21.41
N GLY A 21 -4.38 -16.56 22.14
CA GLY A 21 -5.72 -15.98 21.95
C GLY A 21 -5.98 -15.40 20.57
N MET A 22 -4.93 -14.97 19.85
CA MET A 22 -4.99 -14.55 18.45
C MET A 22 -4.94 -15.73 17.45
N GLY A 23 -4.88 -16.97 17.92
CA GLY A 23 -4.81 -18.18 17.10
C GLY A 23 -3.39 -18.68 16.78
N TRP A 24 -2.35 -18.18 17.48
CA TRP A 24 -1.01 -18.77 17.37
C TRP A 24 -0.97 -20.13 18.08
N LYS A 25 -0.22 -21.07 17.52
CA LYS A 25 0.07 -22.33 18.18
C LYS A 25 1.22 -22.16 19.18
N VAL A 26 1.29 -23.01 20.18
CA VAL A 26 2.38 -23.01 21.15
C VAL A 26 3.75 -23.07 20.47
N ASP A 27 3.89 -23.91 19.43
CA ASP A 27 5.14 -24.03 18.67
C ASP A 27 5.50 -22.77 17.87
N ASP A 28 4.53 -21.92 17.57
CA ASP A 28 4.78 -20.65 16.87
C ASP A 28 5.49 -19.62 17.75
N LEU A 29 5.31 -19.72 19.06
CA LEU A 29 5.85 -18.76 20.02
C LEU A 29 7.40 -18.76 20.07
N ALA A 30 8.02 -19.91 19.78
CA ALA A 30 9.47 -20.05 19.77
C ALA A 30 10.14 -19.69 18.43
N LYS A 31 9.35 -19.48 17.39
CA LYS A 31 9.84 -19.10 16.05
C LYS A 31 10.26 -17.64 15.98
N PRO A 32 11.14 -17.27 15.04
CA PRO A 32 11.36 -15.87 14.69
C PRO A 32 10.02 -15.20 14.33
N GLN A 33 9.74 -14.07 14.96
CA GLN A 33 8.48 -13.33 14.76
C GLN A 33 8.70 -12.20 13.77
N ILE A 34 7.97 -12.24 12.64
CA ILE A 34 8.16 -11.33 11.52
C ILE A 34 6.92 -10.48 11.33
N MET A 35 7.10 -9.18 11.40
CA MET A 35 6.06 -8.20 11.04
C MET A 35 5.87 -8.20 9.53
N VAL A 36 4.64 -8.35 9.07
CA VAL A 36 4.24 -8.11 7.67
C VAL A 36 3.34 -6.90 7.67
N GLU A 37 3.91 -5.76 7.34
CA GLU A 37 3.24 -4.46 7.32
C GLU A 37 2.88 -4.08 5.89
N SER A 38 1.68 -3.58 5.68
CA SER A 38 1.25 -3.15 4.35
C SER A 38 0.33 -1.93 4.40
N THR A 39 0.39 -1.13 3.34
CA THR A 39 -0.60 -0.08 3.07
C THR A 39 -1.79 -0.59 2.24
N PHE A 40 -2.09 -1.89 2.32
CA PHE A 40 -3.28 -2.47 1.69
C PHE A 40 -4.55 -1.75 2.14
N GLY A 41 -5.44 -1.50 1.19
CA GLY A 41 -6.77 -0.94 1.41
C GLY A 41 -7.41 -0.52 0.09
N ASP A 42 -8.71 -0.28 0.10
CA ASP A 42 -9.47 0.15 -1.08
C ASP A 42 -9.35 1.66 -1.34
N SER A 43 -8.22 2.26 -0.98
CA SER A 43 -7.96 3.69 -1.14
C SER A 43 -7.76 4.08 -2.61
N HIS A 44 -7.09 3.22 -3.37
CA HIS A 44 -6.78 3.45 -4.78
C HIS A 44 -6.26 2.16 -5.46
N PRO A 45 -6.21 2.12 -6.81
CA PRO A 45 -5.76 0.93 -7.55
C PRO A 45 -4.35 0.47 -7.20
N GLY A 46 -3.49 1.35 -6.72
CA GLY A 46 -2.12 1.00 -6.31
C GLY A 46 -2.06 0.24 -4.97
N SER A 47 -3.07 0.34 -4.10
CA SER A 47 -3.10 -0.32 -2.80
C SER A 47 -4.05 -1.51 -2.73
N ALA A 48 -5.11 -1.52 -3.53
CA ALA A 48 -6.20 -2.50 -3.45
C ALA A 48 -5.77 -3.97 -3.68
N HIS A 49 -4.68 -4.19 -4.42
CA HIS A 49 -4.16 -5.52 -4.73
C HIS A 49 -3.08 -6.01 -3.75
N LEU A 50 -2.61 -5.16 -2.82
CA LEU A 50 -1.48 -5.49 -1.93
C LEU A 50 -1.79 -6.63 -0.95
N ASP A 51 -3.07 -6.98 -0.75
CA ASP A 51 -3.47 -8.13 0.06
C ASP A 51 -2.91 -9.44 -0.48
N GLN A 52 -2.71 -9.56 -1.79
CA GLN A 52 -2.09 -10.71 -2.44
C GLN A 52 -0.63 -10.85 -2.03
N PHE A 53 0.12 -9.74 -2.05
CA PHE A 53 1.52 -9.71 -1.59
C PHE A 53 1.62 -10.03 -0.10
N VAL A 54 0.68 -9.54 0.72
CA VAL A 54 0.61 -9.87 2.15
C VAL A 54 0.42 -11.36 2.35
N LYS A 55 -0.49 -11.99 1.60
CA LYS A 55 -0.73 -13.45 1.68
C LYS A 55 0.51 -14.25 1.33
N GLU A 56 1.18 -13.88 0.24
CA GLU A 56 2.43 -14.53 -0.19
C GLU A 56 3.57 -14.34 0.82
N ALA A 57 3.74 -13.13 1.34
CA ALA A 57 4.75 -12.85 2.37
C ALA A 57 4.51 -13.67 3.65
N VAL A 58 3.27 -13.74 4.11
CA VAL A 58 2.89 -14.56 5.27
C VAL A 58 3.17 -16.03 5.03
N GLN A 59 2.80 -16.54 3.87
CA GLN A 59 3.07 -17.93 3.50
C GLN A 59 4.57 -18.21 3.44
N ALA A 60 5.35 -17.33 2.81
CA ALA A 60 6.80 -17.47 2.71
C ALA A 60 7.46 -17.49 4.09
N VAL A 61 7.15 -16.53 4.96
CA VAL A 61 7.67 -16.47 6.34
C VAL A 61 7.36 -17.76 7.09
N ASN A 62 6.10 -18.20 7.06
CA ASN A 62 5.68 -19.39 7.80
C ASN A 62 6.32 -20.67 7.25
N THR A 63 6.50 -20.79 5.95
CA THR A 63 7.13 -21.95 5.29
C THR A 63 8.62 -22.04 5.61
N HIS A 64 9.28 -20.89 5.82
CA HIS A 64 10.70 -20.82 6.14
C HIS A 64 10.99 -20.78 7.65
N GLY A 65 10.04 -21.23 8.47
CA GLY A 65 10.26 -21.43 9.91
C GLY A 65 10.06 -20.20 10.78
N GLY A 66 9.60 -19.08 10.23
CA GLY A 66 9.18 -17.91 10.98
C GLY A 66 7.72 -17.99 11.40
N LYS A 67 7.26 -16.96 12.10
CA LYS A 67 5.84 -16.71 12.37
C LYS A 67 5.51 -15.28 11.95
N ALA A 68 4.66 -15.14 10.95
CA ALA A 68 4.21 -13.85 10.45
C ALA A 68 3.08 -13.27 11.30
N ALA A 69 3.12 -11.95 11.50
CA ALA A 69 2.04 -11.14 12.06
C ALA A 69 1.73 -10.00 11.10
N ARG A 70 0.45 -9.87 10.70
CA ARG A 70 0.01 -8.88 9.71
C ARG A 70 -0.45 -7.60 10.37
N TYR A 71 -0.02 -6.48 9.80
CA TYR A 71 -0.48 -5.14 10.17
C TYR A 71 -0.77 -4.33 8.92
N PHE A 72 -1.61 -3.33 9.08
CA PHE A 72 -2.05 -2.50 7.96
C PHE A 72 -2.10 -1.04 8.41
N ALA A 73 -1.23 -0.22 7.82
CA ALA A 73 -1.33 1.22 7.85
C ALA A 73 -1.99 1.65 6.54
N THR A 74 -3.18 2.17 6.60
CA THR A 74 -3.89 2.62 5.39
C THR A 74 -3.18 3.81 4.74
N ASP A 75 -3.25 3.95 3.42
CA ASP A 75 -2.79 5.13 2.72
C ASP A 75 -3.93 5.93 2.07
N MET A 76 -3.61 7.08 1.51
CA MET A 76 -4.53 7.89 0.73
C MET A 76 -4.02 8.04 -0.70
N CYS A 77 -4.91 8.35 -1.62
CA CYS A 77 -4.57 8.62 -3.00
C CYS A 77 -4.52 10.13 -3.27
N ASP A 78 -3.36 10.64 -3.67
CA ASP A 78 -3.22 12.02 -4.09
C ASP A 78 -4.08 12.34 -5.31
N GLY A 79 -4.22 11.39 -6.25
CA GLY A 79 -5.07 11.55 -7.43
C GLY A 79 -6.56 11.71 -7.08
N ILE A 80 -7.08 10.94 -6.13
CA ILE A 80 -8.46 11.04 -5.66
C ILE A 80 -8.67 12.33 -4.84
N ALA A 81 -7.65 12.76 -4.10
CA ALA A 81 -7.71 13.95 -3.28
C ALA A 81 -7.46 15.26 -4.07
N GLN A 82 -7.08 15.16 -5.34
CA GLN A 82 -6.77 16.31 -6.19
C GLN A 82 -8.02 17.17 -6.45
N GLY A 83 -7.83 18.49 -6.51
CA GLY A 83 -8.92 19.44 -6.80
C GLY A 83 -9.78 19.85 -5.60
N HIS A 84 -9.50 19.37 -4.40
CA HIS A 84 -10.16 19.79 -3.16
C HIS A 84 -9.17 19.76 -1.97
N ASP A 85 -9.61 20.23 -0.80
CA ASP A 85 -8.76 20.38 0.40
C ASP A 85 -8.18 19.05 0.92
N GLY A 86 -8.70 17.91 0.48
CA GLY A 86 -8.18 16.59 0.82
C GLY A 86 -6.70 16.39 0.48
N ILE A 87 -6.19 17.06 -0.56
CA ILE A 87 -4.77 16.99 -0.96
C ILE A 87 -3.82 17.48 0.14
N ASN A 88 -4.28 18.36 1.01
CA ASN A 88 -3.48 18.87 2.13
C ASN A 88 -3.10 17.81 3.15
N TYR A 89 -3.79 16.64 3.15
CA TYR A 89 -3.46 15.51 4.01
C TYR A 89 -2.37 14.60 3.44
N SER A 90 -1.94 14.76 2.21
CA SER A 90 -0.96 13.88 1.54
C SER A 90 0.32 13.69 2.36
N LEU A 91 1.03 14.76 2.69
CA LEU A 91 2.26 14.68 3.48
C LEU A 91 2.01 14.37 4.97
N PRO A 92 1.02 14.98 5.65
CA PRO A 92 0.66 14.57 7.02
C PRO A 92 0.31 13.09 7.13
N HIS A 93 -0.36 12.53 6.13
CA HIS A 93 -0.71 11.11 6.11
C HIS A 93 0.51 10.20 5.98
N ARG A 94 1.48 10.56 5.13
CA ARG A 94 2.77 9.87 5.06
C ARG A 94 3.43 9.79 6.44
N ASP A 95 3.46 10.91 7.16
CA ASP A 95 4.09 10.98 8.49
C ASP A 95 3.28 10.20 9.53
N ALA A 96 1.96 10.14 9.39
CA ALA A 96 1.09 9.31 10.22
C ALA A 96 1.39 7.81 10.03
N ILE A 97 1.58 7.34 8.80
CA ILE A 97 2.00 5.97 8.50
C ILE A 97 3.33 5.67 9.19
N VAL A 98 4.33 6.55 9.06
CA VAL A 98 5.65 6.37 9.70
C VAL A 98 5.51 6.19 11.21
N ASN A 99 4.73 7.04 11.85
CA ASN A 99 4.54 7.01 13.30
C ASN A 99 3.78 5.75 13.75
N LEU A 100 2.75 5.34 12.99
CA LEU A 100 1.98 4.14 13.29
C LEU A 100 2.83 2.88 13.18
N VAL A 101 3.58 2.74 12.10
CA VAL A 101 4.43 1.58 11.83
C VAL A 101 5.56 1.48 12.87
N GLU A 102 6.22 2.60 13.17
CA GLU A 102 7.25 2.66 14.20
C GLU A 102 6.72 2.27 15.58
N ALA A 103 5.58 2.83 15.97
CA ALA A 103 4.94 2.54 17.26
C ALA A 103 4.57 1.06 17.36
N GLN A 104 3.94 0.49 16.33
CA GLN A 104 3.53 -0.91 16.32
C GLN A 104 4.72 -1.87 16.36
N ALA A 105 5.75 -1.61 15.57
CA ALA A 105 6.94 -2.46 15.50
C ALA A 105 7.73 -2.47 16.83
N ASN A 106 7.81 -1.33 17.51
CA ASN A 106 8.50 -1.22 18.79
C ASN A 106 7.65 -1.73 19.97
N ALA A 107 6.33 -1.53 19.94
CA ALA A 107 5.43 -2.00 20.99
C ALA A 107 5.37 -3.53 21.08
N THR A 108 5.40 -4.23 19.92
CA THR A 108 5.27 -5.69 19.88
C THR A 108 6.62 -6.41 19.83
N VAL A 109 7.67 -5.74 19.39
CA VAL A 109 9.06 -6.25 19.28
C VAL A 109 9.18 -7.47 18.37
N TYR A 110 9.40 -7.21 17.09
CA TYR A 110 9.64 -8.22 16.06
C TYR A 110 11.14 -8.47 15.83
N ASP A 111 11.48 -9.65 15.30
CA ASP A 111 12.84 -10.03 14.92
C ASP A 111 13.21 -9.54 13.52
N GLY A 112 12.20 -9.29 12.69
CA GLY A 112 12.35 -8.74 11.35
C GLY A 112 11.02 -8.24 10.80
N GLY A 113 11.06 -7.60 9.63
CA GLY A 113 9.86 -7.07 8.98
C GLY A 113 9.89 -7.14 7.46
N VAL A 114 8.72 -7.38 6.88
CA VAL A 114 8.42 -7.24 5.45
C VAL A 114 7.45 -6.08 5.30
N PHE A 115 7.86 -5.05 4.54
CA PHE A 115 7.12 -3.81 4.37
C PHE A 115 6.64 -3.72 2.93
N ILE A 116 5.32 -3.72 2.74
CA ILE A 116 4.67 -3.83 1.43
C ILE A 116 3.87 -2.56 1.19
N ALA A 117 4.27 -1.79 0.19
CA ALA A 117 3.58 -0.56 -0.19
C ALA A 117 3.71 -0.29 -1.68
N SER A 118 2.86 0.60 -2.17
CA SER A 118 2.96 1.23 -3.48
C SER A 118 2.66 2.72 -3.33
N CYS A 119 2.67 3.46 -4.41
CA CYS A 119 2.39 4.88 -4.38
C CYS A 119 3.51 5.77 -3.79
N ASP A 120 3.45 7.04 -4.15
CA ASP A 120 4.51 8.03 -3.93
C ASP A 120 4.62 8.54 -2.49
N LYS A 121 3.64 8.28 -1.63
CA LYS A 121 3.68 8.62 -0.21
C LYS A 121 3.89 7.41 0.70
N SER A 122 3.22 6.30 0.41
CA SER A 122 3.32 5.10 1.25
C SER A 122 4.68 4.39 1.12
N MET A 123 5.28 4.35 -0.07
CA MET A 123 6.64 3.81 -0.24
C MET A 123 7.70 4.58 0.55
N PRO A 124 7.80 5.92 0.44
CA PRO A 124 8.69 6.69 1.31
C PRO A 124 8.37 6.52 2.80
N ALA A 125 7.09 6.40 3.18
CA ALA A 125 6.71 6.16 4.57
C ALA A 125 7.30 4.86 5.11
N MET A 126 7.23 3.76 4.36
CA MET A 126 7.82 2.49 4.76
C MET A 126 9.35 2.58 4.87
N LEU A 127 10.02 3.25 3.93
CA LEU A 127 11.46 3.47 4.00
C LEU A 127 11.86 4.33 5.22
N MET A 128 11.10 5.37 5.52
CA MET A 128 11.32 6.22 6.69
C MET A 128 11.09 5.43 7.99
N SER A 129 10.06 4.58 8.04
CA SER A 129 9.78 3.70 9.17
C SER A 129 10.95 2.75 9.43
N ILE A 130 11.44 2.08 8.38
CA ILE A 130 12.59 1.18 8.47
C ILE A 130 13.83 1.91 8.97
N GLY A 131 14.07 3.13 8.50
CA GLY A 131 15.18 3.98 8.97
C GLY A 131 15.11 4.30 10.48
N ARG A 132 13.91 4.27 11.08
CA ARG A 132 13.71 4.45 12.52
C ARG A 132 13.82 3.14 13.33
N LEU A 133 13.63 1.98 12.69
CA LEU A 133 13.66 0.65 13.30
C LEU A 133 15.08 0.07 13.30
N LYS A 134 15.98 0.68 14.09
CA LYS A 134 17.44 0.44 14.04
C LYS A 134 17.87 -1.01 14.29
N ASP A 135 17.10 -1.74 15.09
CA ASP A 135 17.48 -3.08 15.55
C ASP A 135 16.67 -4.20 14.90
N MET A 136 15.98 -3.89 13.79
CA MET A 136 15.14 -4.85 13.08
C MET A 136 15.60 -5.00 11.63
N SER A 137 15.89 -6.23 11.23
CA SER A 137 16.14 -6.52 9.81
C SER A 137 14.85 -6.32 9.01
N ALA A 138 14.94 -5.63 7.87
CA ALA A 138 13.78 -5.27 7.08
C ALA A 138 13.99 -5.55 5.60
N ILE A 139 12.92 -5.93 4.92
CA ILE A 139 12.83 -6.02 3.47
C ILE A 139 11.65 -5.19 2.97
N VAL A 140 11.83 -4.48 1.88
CA VAL A 140 10.77 -3.70 1.21
C VAL A 140 10.30 -4.45 -0.02
N VAL A 141 9.00 -4.58 -0.16
CA VAL A 141 8.34 -5.15 -1.33
C VAL A 141 7.46 -4.07 -1.96
N THR A 142 7.74 -3.74 -3.21
CA THR A 142 6.98 -2.74 -3.94
C THR A 142 5.76 -3.37 -4.61
N GLY A 143 4.60 -2.74 -4.49
CA GLY A 143 3.36 -3.20 -5.14
C GLY A 143 3.33 -2.96 -6.66
N GLY A 144 4.36 -2.31 -7.21
CA GLY A 144 4.43 -1.98 -8.63
C GLY A 144 3.69 -0.70 -8.99
N VAL A 145 3.35 -0.57 -10.26
CA VAL A 145 2.57 0.54 -10.81
C VAL A 145 1.13 0.11 -11.08
N MET A 146 0.21 1.06 -11.07
CA MET A 146 -1.18 0.82 -11.45
C MET A 146 -1.25 0.38 -12.92
N GLU A 147 -2.11 -0.58 -13.21
CA GLU A 147 -2.39 -0.96 -14.57
C GLU A 147 -3.11 0.18 -15.28
N ALA A 148 -2.65 0.51 -16.49
CA ALA A 148 -3.29 1.54 -17.29
C ALA A 148 -4.57 0.98 -17.94
N HIS A 149 -5.65 1.76 -17.86
CA HIS A 149 -6.86 1.43 -18.62
C HIS A 149 -6.61 1.60 -20.12
N THR A 150 -7.00 0.60 -20.90
CA THR A 150 -6.90 0.63 -22.36
C THR A 150 -8.29 0.88 -22.96
N LEU A 151 -8.45 1.97 -23.69
CA LEU A 151 -9.72 2.29 -24.35
C LEU A 151 -10.04 1.29 -25.46
N PRO A 152 -11.31 0.87 -25.60
CA PRO A 152 -11.77 0.16 -26.77
C PRO A 152 -11.53 0.98 -28.04
N LYS A 153 -11.25 0.30 -29.17
CA LYS A 153 -10.87 0.96 -30.43
C LYS A 153 -11.90 1.96 -30.96
N GLU A 154 -13.18 1.73 -30.67
CA GLU A 154 -14.28 2.63 -31.04
C GLU A 154 -14.23 4.00 -30.33
N TYR A 155 -13.48 4.10 -29.24
CA TYR A 155 -13.27 5.35 -28.49
C TYR A 155 -11.95 6.05 -28.81
N VAL A 156 -11.13 5.46 -29.69
CA VAL A 156 -9.89 6.10 -30.17
C VAL A 156 -10.26 7.19 -31.19
N VAL A 157 -9.76 8.41 -30.98
CA VAL A 157 -10.01 9.56 -31.84
C VAL A 157 -8.72 10.01 -32.50
N ASN A 158 -8.68 9.97 -33.81
CA ASN A 158 -7.54 10.39 -34.63
C ASN A 158 -7.77 11.78 -35.29
N ASP A 159 -8.37 12.70 -34.55
CA ASP A 159 -8.55 14.08 -34.99
C ASP A 159 -7.34 14.94 -34.58
N PRO A 160 -6.73 15.76 -35.46
CA PRO A 160 -5.63 16.65 -35.13
C PRO A 160 -5.93 17.64 -34.01
N ALA A 161 -7.21 17.99 -33.80
CA ALA A 161 -7.63 18.90 -32.73
C ALA A 161 -7.75 18.20 -31.37
N CYS A 162 -7.90 16.87 -31.38
CA CYS A 162 -8.17 16.07 -30.19
C CYS A 162 -7.79 14.60 -30.46
N ALA A 163 -6.51 14.28 -30.44
CA ALA A 163 -6.07 12.90 -30.57
C ALA A 163 -6.23 12.19 -29.22
N ILE A 164 -7.10 11.16 -29.16
CA ILE A 164 -7.23 10.25 -28.03
C ILE A 164 -6.74 8.87 -28.47
N ASN A 165 -5.63 8.47 -27.91
CA ASN A 165 -5.04 7.15 -28.15
C ASN A 165 -5.64 6.10 -27.21
N GLU A 166 -5.25 4.84 -27.36
CA GLU A 166 -5.69 3.72 -26.50
C GLU A 166 -5.43 3.96 -25.01
N LEU A 167 -4.46 4.83 -24.66
CA LEU A 167 -4.16 5.23 -23.28
C LEU A 167 -4.47 6.73 -23.12
N LEU A 168 -5.31 7.06 -22.13
CA LEU A 168 -5.57 8.44 -21.73
C LEU A 168 -4.45 8.97 -20.84
N THR A 169 -3.99 10.17 -21.11
CA THR A 169 -3.06 10.88 -20.26
C THR A 169 -3.79 11.84 -19.31
N LEU A 170 -3.17 12.18 -18.17
CA LEU A 170 -3.74 13.20 -17.26
C LEU A 170 -3.95 14.55 -17.95
N GLU A 171 -3.11 14.90 -18.93
CA GLU A 171 -3.27 16.11 -19.72
C GLU A 171 -4.55 16.08 -20.58
N GLN A 172 -4.84 14.92 -21.17
CA GLN A 172 -6.05 14.72 -21.96
C GLN A 172 -7.30 14.77 -21.08
N ILE A 173 -7.27 14.11 -19.90
CA ILE A 173 -8.35 14.18 -18.92
C ILE A 173 -8.63 15.62 -18.51
N GLY A 174 -7.62 16.43 -18.28
CA GLY A 174 -7.76 17.84 -17.96
C GLY A 174 -8.39 18.71 -19.07
N LYS A 175 -8.48 18.18 -20.31
CA LYS A 175 -9.10 18.88 -21.44
C LYS A 175 -10.57 18.52 -21.67
N PHE A 176 -11.12 17.54 -20.96
CA PHE A 176 -12.49 17.05 -21.21
C PHE A 176 -13.55 18.14 -21.17
N ASP A 177 -13.49 19.04 -20.21
CA ASP A 177 -14.45 20.17 -20.11
C ASP A 177 -14.35 21.14 -21.28
N ALA A 178 -13.14 21.36 -21.80
CA ALA A 178 -12.93 22.18 -22.97
C ALA A 178 -13.48 21.51 -24.25
N TRP A 179 -13.26 20.21 -24.40
CA TRP A 179 -13.75 19.42 -25.53
C TRP A 179 -15.27 19.29 -25.52
N GLU A 180 -15.89 19.16 -24.35
CA GLU A 180 -17.33 19.18 -24.19
C GLU A 180 -17.95 20.50 -24.67
N LYS A 181 -17.37 21.62 -24.27
CA LYS A 181 -17.83 22.97 -24.67
C LYS A 181 -17.65 23.25 -26.15
N THR A 182 -16.63 22.69 -26.76
CA THR A 182 -16.33 22.90 -28.20
C THR A 182 -17.00 21.89 -29.11
N GLY A 183 -17.56 20.81 -28.55
CA GLY A 183 -18.20 19.76 -29.33
C GLY A 183 -17.23 18.96 -30.20
N VAL A 184 -15.94 18.97 -29.90
CA VAL A 184 -14.91 18.23 -30.66
C VAL A 184 -15.10 16.71 -30.50
N ILE A 185 -15.59 16.29 -29.33
CA ILE A 185 -15.93 14.89 -29.05
C ILE A 185 -17.42 14.81 -28.71
N PRO A 186 -18.18 13.81 -29.24
CA PRO A 186 -19.56 13.59 -28.85
C PRO A 186 -19.71 13.38 -27.33
N ASN A 187 -20.74 13.99 -26.73
CA ASN A 187 -20.96 13.90 -25.27
C ASN A 187 -21.03 12.46 -24.75
N SER A 188 -21.61 11.53 -25.53
CA SER A 188 -21.66 10.11 -25.18
C SER A 188 -20.28 9.46 -25.06
N GLN A 189 -19.30 9.90 -25.85
CA GLN A 189 -17.91 9.44 -25.72
C GLN A 189 -17.21 10.11 -24.53
N LEU A 190 -17.47 11.40 -24.29
CA LEU A 190 -16.92 12.10 -23.12
C LEU A 190 -17.41 11.48 -21.81
N ASP A 191 -18.68 11.11 -21.73
CA ASP A 191 -19.25 10.41 -20.59
C ASP A 191 -18.54 9.07 -20.34
N TYR A 192 -18.22 8.34 -21.40
CA TYR A 192 -17.42 7.13 -21.28
C TYR A 192 -16.02 7.41 -20.71
N TYR A 193 -15.29 8.41 -21.25
CA TYR A 193 -13.95 8.75 -20.77
C TYR A 193 -13.91 9.28 -19.34
N LYS A 194 -14.99 9.95 -18.89
CA LYS A 194 -15.09 10.48 -17.53
C LYS A 194 -15.34 9.37 -16.48
N HIS A 195 -15.86 8.22 -16.89
CA HIS A 195 -16.28 7.16 -15.97
C HIS A 195 -15.50 5.85 -16.11
N ASN A 196 -14.52 5.76 -17.00
CA ASN A 196 -13.67 4.62 -17.24
C ASN A 196 -12.20 5.02 -17.34
#